data_95497b27f0546fb9aebd03c5844ee788
#
_entry.id   95497b27f0546fb9aebd03c5844ee788
#
_cell.length_a   1.000
_cell.length_b   1.000
_cell.length_c   1.000
_cell.angle_alpha   90.00
_cell.angle_beta   90.00
_cell.angle_gamma   90.00
#
_symmetry.space_group_name_H-M   'P 1'
#
loop_
_entity.id
_entity.type
_entity.pdbx_description
1 polymer ?
#
loop_
_entity_poly.entity_id
_entity_poly.type
_entity_poly.pdbx_seq_one_letter_code
_entity_poly.pdbx_strand_id
1 'polypeptide(L)'
;MTASQSKYRAWLVHFTAWAVIFGMPLFVTGPDRPLLSGGEYLRFLLIPLSFMVVFYTNYLGLIDRYLTTRRFGRFAGYNVLLIGAVMIGVHLLFRYVLPDTGHRPPMERTWQDALRFFAGNAVLYLLVVGAGVAIRMTGGWYRAEAARQELEHSRTEAELQNLKSQLNPHFLFNTLNNIYSLIQIDVDRAQRSVHELSSLLRYVLYESSRPTVPLKAEVEFLRDYIELMLSLIHI
;
A
#
# COMPACT_ATOMS: atom_id res chain seq x y z
N MET A 1 4.92 7.09 11.98
CA MET A 1 5.20 8.24 11.09
C MET A 1 3.90 8.98 10.86
N THR A 2 3.84 10.29 11.15
CA THR A 2 2.59 11.05 10.98
C THR A 2 2.26 11.25 9.50
N ALA A 3 0.97 11.24 9.16
CA ALA A 3 0.46 11.44 7.78
C ALA A 3 0.98 12.74 7.12
N SER A 4 1.36 13.73 7.92
CA SER A 4 2.00 14.97 7.50
C SER A 4 3.40 14.73 6.92
N GLN A 5 4.25 13.94 7.58
CA GLN A 5 5.62 13.65 7.12
C GLN A 5 5.67 12.88 5.80
N SER A 6 4.70 12.01 5.55
CA SER A 6 4.57 11.27 4.27
C SER A 6 4.24 12.21 3.11
N LYS A 7 3.34 13.17 3.31
CA LYS A 7 3.00 14.18 2.29
C LYS A 7 4.18 15.08 1.94
N TYR A 8 4.92 15.58 2.94
CA TYR A 8 6.10 16.41 2.70
C TYR A 8 7.19 15.69 1.90
N ARG A 9 7.44 14.40 2.18
CA ARG A 9 8.41 13.60 1.43
C ARG A 9 8.01 13.43 -0.03
N ALA A 10 6.73 13.14 -0.31
CA ALA A 10 6.24 13.04 -1.67
C ALA A 10 6.40 14.36 -2.45
N TRP A 11 6.05 15.50 -1.84
CA TRP A 11 6.24 16.82 -2.43
C TRP A 11 7.71 17.12 -2.71
N LEU A 12 8.59 16.80 -1.80
CA LEU A 12 10.03 17.03 -1.94
C LEU A 12 10.62 16.21 -3.09
N VAL A 13 10.20 14.95 -3.26
CA VAL A 13 10.63 14.10 -4.39
C VAL A 13 10.17 14.69 -5.72
N HIS A 14 8.90 15.09 -5.83
CA HIS A 14 8.40 15.73 -7.05
C HIS A 14 9.12 17.04 -7.35
N PHE A 15 9.30 17.88 -6.35
CA PHE A 15 10.00 19.16 -6.50
C PHE A 15 11.44 18.94 -6.97
N THR A 16 12.18 18.04 -6.31
CA THR A 16 13.58 17.75 -6.67
C THR A 16 13.68 17.20 -8.09
N ALA A 17 12.81 16.25 -8.46
CA ALA A 17 12.81 15.68 -9.82
C ALA A 17 12.57 16.75 -10.89
N TRP A 18 11.59 17.62 -10.70
CA TRP A 18 11.32 18.69 -11.65
C TRP A 18 12.41 19.78 -11.63
N ALA A 19 12.97 20.13 -10.47
CA ALA A 19 14.07 21.07 -10.37
C ALA A 19 15.30 20.62 -11.16
N VAL A 20 15.64 19.32 -11.12
CA VAL A 20 16.71 18.74 -11.93
C VAL A 20 16.39 18.84 -13.42
N ILE A 21 15.18 18.48 -13.84
CA ILE A 21 14.78 18.51 -15.26
C ILE A 21 14.80 19.95 -15.80
N PHE A 22 14.25 20.92 -15.06
CA PHE A 22 14.22 22.33 -15.45
C PHE A 22 15.60 22.99 -15.37
N GLY A 23 16.46 22.55 -14.45
CA GLY A 23 17.82 23.05 -14.29
C GLY A 23 18.84 22.44 -15.28
N MET A 24 18.50 21.33 -15.92
CA MET A 24 19.43 20.58 -16.79
C MET A 24 20.14 21.44 -17.87
N PRO A 25 19.46 22.39 -18.57
CA PRO A 25 20.11 23.24 -19.57
C PRO A 25 21.25 24.08 -19.03
N LEU A 26 21.14 24.48 -17.75
CA LEU A 26 22.18 25.30 -17.11
C LEU A 26 23.49 24.53 -16.88
N PHE A 27 23.42 23.20 -16.83
CA PHE A 27 24.58 22.33 -16.63
C PHE A 27 25.17 21.78 -17.94
N VAL A 28 24.40 21.77 -19.01
CA VAL A 28 24.82 21.24 -20.32
C VAL A 28 25.60 22.27 -21.13
N THR A 29 25.50 23.57 -20.82
CA THR A 29 26.31 24.63 -21.41
C THR A 29 27.73 24.56 -20.87
N GLY A 30 28.69 24.08 -21.68
CA GLY A 30 30.11 24.04 -21.33
C GLY A 30 30.71 25.46 -21.20
N PRO A 31 31.91 25.61 -20.62
CA PRO A 31 32.55 26.91 -20.37
C PRO A 31 32.79 27.75 -21.62
N ASP A 32 32.83 27.13 -22.79
CA ASP A 32 33.07 27.79 -24.09
C ASP A 32 31.80 28.14 -24.88
N ARG A 33 30.63 27.89 -24.32
CA ARG A 33 29.34 28.23 -24.98
C ARG A 33 28.69 29.41 -24.27
N PRO A 34 28.19 30.40 -25.03
CA PRO A 34 27.46 31.50 -24.43
C PRO A 34 26.24 30.96 -23.67
N LEU A 35 25.93 31.57 -22.52
CA LEU A 35 24.70 31.29 -21.78
C LEU A 35 23.51 31.35 -22.73
N LEU A 36 22.57 30.40 -22.60
CA LEU A 36 21.35 30.39 -23.39
C LEU A 36 20.66 31.76 -23.33
N SER A 37 20.30 32.29 -24.48
CA SER A 37 19.45 33.48 -24.52
C SER A 37 18.10 33.19 -23.83
N GLY A 38 17.44 34.21 -23.32
CA GLY A 38 16.13 34.02 -22.68
C GLY A 38 15.10 33.31 -23.57
N GLY A 39 15.17 33.52 -24.90
CA GLY A 39 14.31 32.82 -25.86
C GLY A 39 14.64 31.35 -26.02
N GLU A 40 15.92 30.97 -25.99
CA GLU A 40 16.36 29.56 -26.07
C GLU A 40 15.99 28.80 -24.79
N TYR A 41 16.16 29.45 -23.65
CA TYR A 41 15.75 28.87 -22.36
C TYR A 41 14.23 28.65 -22.32
N LEU A 42 13.43 29.61 -22.76
CA LEU A 42 11.98 29.48 -22.83
C LEU A 42 11.54 28.32 -23.75
N ARG A 43 12.21 28.14 -24.89
CA ARG A 43 11.99 26.99 -25.77
C ARG A 43 12.29 25.67 -25.08
N PHE A 44 13.38 25.60 -24.32
CA PHE A 44 13.74 24.41 -23.58
C PHE A 44 12.68 24.08 -22.52
N LEU A 45 12.17 25.08 -21.79
CA LEU A 45 11.19 24.88 -20.73
C LEU A 45 9.85 24.30 -21.21
N LEU A 46 9.45 24.55 -22.47
CA LEU A 46 8.17 24.07 -22.99
C LEU A 46 8.07 22.55 -23.02
N ILE A 47 9.14 21.84 -23.32
CA ILE A 47 9.12 20.36 -23.38
C ILE A 47 8.94 19.74 -21.98
N PRO A 48 9.76 20.06 -20.97
CA PRO A 48 9.54 19.58 -19.61
C PRO A 48 8.18 19.99 -19.03
N LEU A 49 7.72 21.20 -19.34
CA LEU A 49 6.40 21.66 -18.89
C LEU A 49 5.28 20.80 -19.50
N SER A 50 5.40 20.43 -20.77
CA SER A 50 4.44 19.55 -21.42
C SER A 50 4.43 18.14 -20.81
N PHE A 51 5.59 17.61 -20.45
CA PHE A 51 5.71 16.35 -19.72
C PHE A 51 5.07 16.45 -18.33
N MET A 52 5.27 17.58 -17.63
CA MET A 52 4.67 17.86 -16.35
C MET A 52 3.13 17.86 -16.44
N VAL A 53 2.55 18.46 -17.47
CA VAL A 53 1.09 18.45 -17.71
C VAL A 53 0.59 17.01 -17.91
N VAL A 54 1.23 16.23 -18.77
CA VAL A 54 0.83 14.84 -19.02
C VAL A 54 1.01 13.97 -17.75
N PHE A 55 2.12 14.14 -17.02
CA PHE A 55 2.38 13.42 -15.79
C PHE A 55 1.29 13.68 -14.75
N TYR A 56 1.02 14.95 -14.40
CA TYR A 56 0.08 15.26 -13.34
C TYR A 56 -1.38 14.99 -13.73
N THR A 57 -1.75 15.14 -15.00
CA THR A 57 -3.09 14.74 -15.47
C THR A 57 -3.31 13.23 -15.25
N ASN A 58 -2.29 12.42 -15.54
CA ASN A 58 -2.34 11.00 -15.27
C ASN A 58 -2.31 10.69 -13.78
N TYR A 59 -1.31 11.23 -13.07
CA TYR A 59 -1.05 10.93 -11.66
C TYR A 59 -2.18 11.33 -10.72
N LEU A 60 -2.84 12.48 -10.97
CA LEU A 60 -3.91 13.02 -10.11
C LEU A 60 -5.32 12.57 -10.52
N GLY A 61 -5.50 12.09 -11.76
CA GLY A 61 -6.86 11.84 -12.25
C GLY A 61 -7.04 10.54 -13.04
N LEU A 62 -6.35 10.40 -14.19
CA LEU A 62 -6.65 9.32 -15.13
C LEU A 62 -6.35 7.92 -14.56
N ILE A 63 -5.25 7.77 -13.80
CA ILE A 63 -4.86 6.49 -13.21
C ILE A 63 -5.93 6.01 -12.24
N ASP A 64 -6.32 6.83 -11.28
CA ASP A 64 -7.31 6.44 -10.27
C ASP A 64 -8.70 6.22 -10.88
N ARG A 65 -9.08 7.03 -11.87
CA ARG A 65 -10.41 6.98 -12.45
C ARG A 65 -10.62 5.81 -13.43
N TYR A 66 -9.60 5.43 -14.17
CA TYR A 66 -9.73 4.47 -15.27
C TYR A 66 -8.84 3.24 -15.12
N LEU A 67 -7.58 3.37 -14.67
CA LEU A 67 -6.67 2.25 -14.57
C LEU A 67 -6.97 1.35 -13.37
N THR A 68 -7.14 1.93 -12.18
CA THR A 68 -7.50 1.16 -10.97
C THR A 68 -8.89 0.53 -11.07
N THR A 69 -9.81 1.13 -11.86
CA THR A 69 -11.13 0.59 -12.12
C THR A 69 -11.17 -0.39 -13.30
N ARG A 70 -10.02 -0.85 -13.80
CA ARG A 70 -9.85 -1.81 -14.91
C ARG A 70 -10.47 -1.36 -16.25
N ARG A 71 -10.66 -0.07 -16.45
CA ARG A 71 -11.20 0.50 -17.71
C ARG A 71 -10.05 0.88 -18.67
N PHE A 72 -9.20 -0.09 -19.01
CA PHE A 72 -7.96 0.11 -19.78
C PHE A 72 -8.14 0.82 -21.12
N GLY A 73 -9.18 0.47 -21.87
CA GLY A 73 -9.44 1.11 -23.17
C GLY A 73 -9.74 2.62 -23.04
N ARG A 74 -10.47 3.03 -22.00
CA ARG A 74 -10.73 4.45 -21.74
C ARG A 74 -9.44 5.18 -21.29
N PHE A 75 -8.65 4.53 -20.45
CA PHE A 75 -7.35 5.07 -20.03
C PHE A 75 -6.44 5.31 -21.24
N ALA A 76 -6.30 4.32 -22.14
CA ALA A 76 -5.52 4.45 -23.35
C ALA A 76 -6.05 5.55 -24.28
N GLY A 77 -7.38 5.58 -24.53
CA GLY A 77 -8.00 6.58 -25.37
C GLY A 77 -7.80 8.02 -24.87
N TYR A 78 -7.99 8.28 -23.56
CA TYR A 78 -7.73 9.59 -22.99
C TYR A 78 -6.25 9.98 -23.03
N ASN A 79 -5.33 9.03 -22.88
CA ASN A 79 -3.90 9.32 -23.01
C ASN A 79 -3.52 9.64 -24.45
N VAL A 80 -4.05 8.95 -25.44
CA VAL A 80 -3.82 9.27 -26.86
C VAL A 80 -4.30 10.69 -27.18
N LEU A 81 -5.50 11.07 -26.72
CA LEU A 81 -6.04 12.40 -26.90
C LEU A 81 -5.21 13.48 -26.18
N LEU A 82 -4.84 13.23 -24.92
CA LEU A 82 -4.04 14.14 -24.10
C LEU A 82 -2.65 14.38 -24.74
N ILE A 83 -1.93 13.30 -25.05
CA ILE A 83 -0.60 13.38 -25.64
C ILE A 83 -0.68 14.07 -27.01
N GLY A 84 -1.64 13.69 -27.84
CA GLY A 84 -1.85 14.31 -29.15
C GLY A 84 -2.12 15.82 -29.04
N ALA A 85 -3.01 16.22 -28.16
CA ALA A 85 -3.33 17.64 -27.93
C ALA A 85 -2.11 18.43 -27.41
N VAL A 86 -1.38 17.88 -26.44
CA VAL A 86 -0.18 18.51 -25.89
C VAL A 86 0.92 18.62 -26.94
N MET A 87 1.17 17.59 -27.74
CA MET A 87 2.18 17.59 -28.81
C MET A 87 1.84 18.60 -29.91
N ILE A 88 0.58 18.66 -30.32
CA ILE A 88 0.10 19.67 -31.29
C ILE A 88 0.30 21.07 -30.71
N GLY A 89 -0.10 21.30 -29.45
CA GLY A 89 0.09 22.59 -28.79
C GLY A 89 1.55 23.02 -28.73
N VAL A 90 2.46 22.15 -28.31
CA VAL A 90 3.91 22.41 -28.28
C VAL A 90 4.44 22.68 -29.70
N HIS A 91 4.02 21.90 -30.69
CA HIS A 91 4.43 22.11 -32.08
C HIS A 91 3.98 23.49 -32.63
N LEU A 92 2.74 23.89 -32.35
CA LEU A 92 2.22 25.20 -32.75
C LEU A 92 2.94 26.35 -32.05
N LEU A 93 3.24 26.23 -30.75
CA LEU A 93 4.02 27.22 -30.00
C LEU A 93 5.42 27.41 -30.59
N PHE A 94 6.11 26.32 -30.92
CA PHE A 94 7.42 26.39 -31.58
C PHE A 94 7.34 26.99 -32.98
N ARG A 95 6.25 26.78 -33.67
CA ARG A 95 6.11 27.26 -35.05
C ARG A 95 5.73 28.73 -35.15
N TYR A 96 4.82 29.21 -34.28
CA TYR A 96 4.19 30.53 -34.44
C TYR A 96 4.56 31.53 -33.37
N VAL A 97 4.86 31.10 -32.15
CA VAL A 97 5.08 32.00 -31.01
C VAL A 97 6.56 32.20 -30.68
N LEU A 98 7.36 31.18 -30.88
CA LEU A 98 8.80 31.21 -30.58
C LEU A 98 9.59 31.01 -31.88
N PRO A 99 9.71 32.03 -32.73
CA PRO A 99 10.46 31.91 -33.97
C PRO A 99 11.92 31.58 -33.70
N ASP A 100 12.60 31.01 -34.71
CA ASP A 100 13.98 30.53 -34.61
C ASP A 100 14.92 31.69 -34.36
N THR A 101 15.79 31.60 -33.37
CA THR A 101 16.77 32.64 -33.00
C THR A 101 17.98 32.70 -33.97
N GLY A 102 17.81 32.28 -35.20
CA GLY A 102 18.75 32.57 -36.30
C GLY A 102 20.02 31.71 -36.39
N HIS A 103 20.23 30.74 -35.50
CA HIS A 103 21.43 29.89 -35.49
C HIS A 103 21.31 28.58 -36.33
N ARG A 104 20.14 28.35 -36.91
CA ARG A 104 19.97 27.21 -37.86
C ARG A 104 19.58 27.74 -39.23
N PRO A 105 20.20 27.22 -40.30
CA PRO A 105 19.76 27.57 -41.66
C PRO A 105 18.26 27.24 -41.78
N PRO A 106 17.50 27.98 -42.60
CA PRO A 106 16.09 27.68 -42.85
C PRO A 106 16.01 26.33 -43.53
N MET A 107 15.87 25.31 -42.71
CA MET A 107 15.67 23.95 -43.16
C MET A 107 14.27 23.89 -43.76
N GLU A 108 14.12 23.53 -45.03
CA GLU A 108 12.83 23.22 -45.61
C GLU A 108 12.18 22.16 -44.73
N ARG A 109 11.19 22.60 -43.91
CA ARG A 109 10.53 21.72 -42.95
C ARG A 109 9.62 20.78 -43.69
N THR A 110 10.13 19.60 -43.94
CA THR A 110 9.40 18.51 -44.62
C THR A 110 8.43 17.85 -43.66
N TRP A 111 7.41 17.16 -44.17
CA TRP A 111 6.51 16.31 -43.38
C TRP A 111 7.29 15.24 -42.59
N GLN A 112 8.48 14.85 -43.10
CA GLN A 112 9.37 13.90 -42.41
C GLN A 112 9.92 14.45 -41.10
N ASP A 113 10.20 15.74 -41.03
CA ASP A 113 10.70 16.37 -39.79
C ASP A 113 9.59 16.47 -38.73
N ALA A 114 8.36 16.75 -39.18
CA ALA A 114 7.20 16.68 -38.28
C ALA A 114 7.01 15.24 -37.75
N LEU A 115 7.08 14.24 -38.62
CA LEU A 115 6.94 12.83 -38.22
C LEU A 115 8.03 12.41 -37.23
N ARG A 116 9.29 12.78 -37.45
CA ARG A 116 10.38 12.52 -36.51
C ARG A 116 10.17 13.19 -35.17
N PHE A 117 9.70 14.42 -35.18
CA PHE A 117 9.36 15.16 -33.94
C PHE A 117 8.25 14.42 -33.16
N PHE A 118 7.16 14.06 -33.83
CA PHE A 118 6.05 13.37 -33.17
C PHE A 118 6.46 11.96 -32.70
N ALA A 119 7.15 11.17 -33.54
CA ALA A 119 7.56 9.83 -33.16
C ALA A 119 8.57 9.83 -32.00
N GLY A 120 9.58 10.69 -32.03
CA GLY A 120 10.58 10.79 -30.97
C GLY A 120 9.98 11.23 -29.63
N ASN A 121 9.11 12.22 -29.67
CA ASN A 121 8.47 12.71 -28.43
C ASN A 121 7.39 11.76 -27.90
N ALA A 122 6.67 11.04 -28.75
CA ALA A 122 5.64 10.08 -28.33
C ALA A 122 6.18 9.02 -27.37
N VAL A 123 7.38 8.50 -27.65
CA VAL A 123 8.06 7.55 -26.76
C VAL A 123 8.33 8.15 -25.40
N LEU A 124 8.79 9.40 -25.32
CA LEU A 124 9.07 10.10 -24.07
C LEU A 124 7.78 10.34 -23.27
N TYR A 125 6.69 10.74 -23.93
CA TYR A 125 5.39 10.89 -23.26
C TYR A 125 4.87 9.56 -22.71
N LEU A 126 5.03 8.47 -23.44
CA LEU A 126 4.67 7.13 -22.95
C LEU A 126 5.50 6.73 -21.74
N LEU A 127 6.80 7.04 -21.71
CA LEU A 127 7.65 6.82 -20.55
C LEU A 127 7.18 7.65 -19.34
N VAL A 128 6.80 8.90 -19.57
CA VAL A 128 6.26 9.79 -18.51
C VAL A 128 4.95 9.22 -17.94
N VAL A 129 4.05 8.75 -18.80
CA VAL A 129 2.81 8.07 -18.37
C VAL A 129 3.15 6.80 -17.59
N GLY A 130 4.05 5.97 -18.12
CA GLY A 130 4.51 4.74 -17.46
C GLY A 130 5.13 5.00 -16.09
N ALA A 131 5.96 6.03 -15.96
CA ALA A 131 6.52 6.45 -14.67
C ALA A 131 5.41 6.86 -13.67
N GLY A 132 4.43 7.64 -14.12
CA GLY A 132 3.28 8.02 -13.30
C GLY A 132 2.48 6.81 -12.83
N VAL A 133 2.22 5.86 -13.73
CA VAL A 133 1.56 4.59 -13.41
C VAL A 133 2.38 3.78 -12.40
N ALA A 134 3.68 3.62 -12.63
CA ALA A 134 4.56 2.86 -11.75
C ALA A 134 4.57 3.43 -10.33
N ILE A 135 4.76 4.75 -10.18
CA ILE A 135 4.76 5.44 -8.88
C ILE A 135 3.41 5.26 -8.16
N ARG A 136 2.30 5.46 -8.89
CA ARG A 136 0.96 5.39 -8.30
C ARG A 136 0.58 3.96 -7.88
N MET A 137 0.88 2.97 -8.73
CA MET A 137 0.60 1.56 -8.46
C MET A 137 1.45 1.02 -7.31
N THR A 138 2.74 1.36 -7.28
CA THR A 138 3.64 0.97 -6.18
C THR A 138 3.16 1.55 -4.86
N GLY A 139 2.80 2.83 -4.82
CA GLY A 139 2.24 3.45 -3.62
C GLY A 139 0.89 2.86 -3.19
N GLY A 140 0.07 2.42 -4.14
CA GLY A 140 -1.17 1.68 -3.90
C GLY A 140 -0.91 0.30 -3.30
N TRP A 141 0.05 -0.43 -3.87
CA TRP A 141 0.44 -1.77 -3.42
C TRP A 141 0.98 -1.75 -1.98
N TYR A 142 1.88 -0.81 -1.64
CA TYR A 142 2.39 -0.69 -0.26
C TYR A 142 1.28 -0.41 0.75
N ARG A 143 0.29 0.42 0.39
CA ARG A 143 -0.85 0.70 1.28
C ARG A 143 -1.75 -0.51 1.46
N ALA A 144 -2.01 -1.25 0.39
CA ALA A 144 -2.80 -2.48 0.45
C ALA A 144 -2.11 -3.57 1.28
N GLU A 145 -0.79 -3.72 1.13
CA GLU A 145 0.00 -4.67 1.90
C GLU A 145 0.04 -4.33 3.39
N ALA A 146 0.24 -3.04 3.73
CA ALA A 146 0.18 -2.60 5.12
C ALA A 146 -1.19 -2.85 5.76
N ALA A 147 -2.28 -2.57 5.03
CA ALA A 147 -3.64 -2.84 5.51
C ALA A 147 -3.90 -4.36 5.68
N ARG A 148 -3.33 -5.19 4.80
CA ARG A 148 -3.43 -6.64 4.92
C ARG A 148 -2.72 -7.15 6.18
N GLN A 149 -1.51 -6.68 6.44
CA GLN A 149 -0.74 -7.06 7.64
C GLN A 149 -1.45 -6.64 8.92
N GLU A 150 -2.07 -5.46 8.95
CA GLU A 150 -2.85 -4.99 10.09
C GLU A 150 -4.08 -5.88 10.36
N LEU A 151 -4.77 -6.29 9.28
CA LEU A 151 -5.90 -7.22 9.41
C LEU A 151 -5.47 -8.61 9.91
N GLU A 152 -4.36 -9.13 9.41
CA GLU A 152 -3.80 -10.41 9.86
C GLU A 152 -3.40 -10.35 11.35
N HIS A 153 -2.77 -9.24 11.77
CA HIS A 153 -2.41 -9.02 13.19
C HIS A 153 -3.66 -8.97 14.08
N SER A 154 -4.64 -8.14 13.71
CA SER A 154 -5.90 -8.02 14.44
C SER A 154 -6.66 -9.35 14.54
N ARG A 155 -6.66 -10.14 13.46
CA ARG A 155 -7.25 -11.47 13.45
C ARG A 155 -6.55 -12.41 14.44
N THR A 156 -5.22 -12.44 14.43
CA THR A 156 -4.43 -13.28 15.34
C THR A 156 -4.66 -12.88 16.80
N GLU A 157 -4.73 -11.59 17.09
CA GLU A 157 -5.07 -11.08 18.44
C GLU A 157 -6.48 -11.52 18.87
N ALA A 158 -7.47 -11.42 17.98
CA ALA A 158 -8.83 -11.85 18.25
C ALA A 158 -8.92 -13.37 18.48
N GLU A 159 -8.20 -14.17 17.69
CA GLU A 159 -8.12 -15.63 17.88
C GLU A 159 -7.46 -15.98 19.22
N LEU A 160 -6.37 -15.28 19.59
CA LEU A 160 -5.69 -15.47 20.88
C LEU A 160 -6.62 -15.07 22.06
N GLN A 161 -7.35 -13.99 21.93
CA GLN A 161 -8.29 -13.53 22.98
C GLN A 161 -9.46 -14.51 23.12
N ASN A 162 -9.98 -15.01 22.00
CA ASN A 162 -11.01 -16.06 22.02
C ASN A 162 -10.49 -17.33 22.73
N LEU A 163 -9.29 -17.79 22.39
CA LEU A 163 -8.67 -18.95 23.03
C LEU A 163 -8.48 -18.73 24.54
N LYS A 164 -8.01 -17.54 24.94
CA LYS A 164 -7.89 -17.18 26.37
C LYS A 164 -9.27 -17.14 27.09
N SER A 165 -10.32 -16.69 26.40
CA SER A 165 -11.67 -16.64 26.99
C SER A 165 -12.29 -18.01 27.22
N GLN A 166 -11.91 -19.02 26.42
CA GLN A 166 -12.37 -20.41 26.60
C GLN A 166 -11.92 -21.02 27.92
N LEU A 167 -10.84 -20.50 28.51
CA LEU A 167 -10.30 -20.98 29.78
C LEU A 167 -11.01 -20.41 31.02
N ASN A 168 -12.03 -19.63 30.93
CA ASN A 168 -12.67 -18.94 32.07
C ASN A 168 -11.69 -18.68 33.25
N PRO A 169 -10.91 -17.58 33.25
CA PRO A 169 -9.84 -17.36 34.24
C PRO A 169 -10.36 -17.35 35.69
N HIS A 170 -11.56 -16.83 35.87
CA HIS A 170 -12.18 -16.76 37.21
C HIS A 170 -12.50 -18.15 37.78
N PHE A 171 -13.00 -19.06 36.93
CA PHE A 171 -13.19 -20.46 37.31
C PHE A 171 -11.86 -21.11 37.72
N LEU A 172 -10.81 -20.93 36.89
CA LEU A 172 -9.53 -21.51 37.17
C LEU A 172 -8.91 -21.04 38.48
N PHE A 173 -8.92 -19.73 38.72
CA PHE A 173 -8.41 -19.17 39.97
C PHE A 173 -9.20 -19.63 41.18
N ASN A 174 -10.53 -19.68 41.11
CA ASN A 174 -11.37 -20.14 42.21
C ASN A 174 -11.14 -21.63 42.50
N THR A 175 -11.05 -22.46 41.47
CA THR A 175 -10.77 -23.89 41.61
C THR A 175 -9.41 -24.12 42.27
N LEU A 176 -8.34 -23.42 41.82
CA LEU A 176 -7.03 -23.51 42.44
C LEU A 176 -7.00 -23.07 43.89
N ASN A 177 -7.71 -21.98 44.25
CA ASN A 177 -7.82 -21.52 45.62
C ASN A 177 -8.55 -22.54 46.51
N ASN A 178 -9.61 -23.17 46.00
CA ASN A 178 -10.33 -24.20 46.72
C ASN A 178 -9.46 -25.45 46.93
N ILE A 179 -8.73 -25.89 45.90
CA ILE A 179 -7.77 -27.01 45.99
C ILE A 179 -6.69 -26.68 47.04
N TYR A 180 -6.16 -25.44 47.04
CA TYR A 180 -5.17 -25.01 48.02
C TYR A 180 -5.71 -25.13 49.46
N SER A 181 -6.94 -24.69 49.70
CA SER A 181 -7.60 -24.85 51.03
C SER A 181 -7.79 -26.32 51.38
N LEU A 182 -8.13 -27.16 50.42
CA LEU A 182 -8.35 -28.58 50.61
C LEU A 182 -7.07 -29.33 51.02
N ILE A 183 -5.88 -28.88 50.61
CA ILE A 183 -4.59 -29.48 51.01
C ILE A 183 -4.44 -29.50 52.54
N GLN A 184 -4.98 -28.53 53.26
CA GLN A 184 -4.89 -28.48 54.72
C GLN A 184 -5.87 -29.42 55.43
N ILE A 185 -6.92 -29.89 54.72
CA ILE A 185 -8.00 -30.70 55.29
C ILE A 185 -7.88 -32.18 54.86
N ASP A 186 -7.67 -32.43 53.55
CA ASP A 186 -7.62 -33.75 52.95
C ASP A 186 -6.68 -33.75 51.73
N VAL A 187 -5.45 -34.19 51.90
CA VAL A 187 -4.41 -34.17 50.86
C VAL A 187 -4.77 -35.09 49.70
N ASP A 188 -5.34 -36.26 49.95
CA ASP A 188 -5.72 -37.22 48.92
C ASP A 188 -6.84 -36.68 48.03
N ARG A 189 -7.79 -35.98 48.62
CA ARG A 189 -8.88 -35.30 47.89
C ARG A 189 -8.34 -34.14 47.08
N ALA A 190 -7.40 -33.36 47.62
CA ALA A 190 -6.75 -32.26 46.89
C ALA A 190 -6.00 -32.77 45.64
N GLN A 191 -5.26 -33.89 45.79
CA GLN A 191 -4.55 -34.51 44.67
C GLN A 191 -5.50 -34.99 43.56
N ARG A 192 -6.64 -35.61 43.91
CA ARG A 192 -7.68 -35.98 42.96
C ARG A 192 -8.22 -34.80 42.22
N SER A 193 -8.55 -33.72 42.94
CA SER A 193 -9.06 -32.49 42.29
C SER A 193 -8.07 -31.83 41.36
N VAL A 194 -6.76 -31.89 41.64
CA VAL A 194 -5.71 -31.43 40.67
C VAL A 194 -5.72 -32.29 39.40
N HIS A 195 -5.87 -33.60 39.54
CA HIS A 195 -5.92 -34.51 38.40
C HIS A 195 -7.17 -34.24 37.52
N GLU A 196 -8.34 -34.10 38.16
CA GLU A 196 -9.61 -33.76 37.48
C GLU A 196 -9.51 -32.41 36.76
N LEU A 197 -9.01 -31.38 37.42
CA LEU A 197 -8.78 -30.06 36.80
C LEU A 197 -7.85 -30.16 35.58
N SER A 198 -6.76 -30.93 35.70
CA SER A 198 -5.82 -31.16 34.59
C SER A 198 -6.47 -31.84 33.40
N SER A 199 -7.37 -32.80 33.64
CA SER A 199 -8.12 -33.50 32.61
C SER A 199 -9.11 -32.57 31.90
N LEU A 200 -9.84 -31.74 32.66
CA LEU A 200 -10.76 -30.73 32.15
C LEU A 200 -10.02 -29.71 31.27
N LEU A 201 -8.90 -29.18 31.74
CA LEU A 201 -8.10 -28.23 30.97
C LEU A 201 -7.57 -28.82 29.68
N ARG A 202 -7.14 -30.08 29.69
CA ARG A 202 -6.70 -30.79 28.50
C ARG A 202 -7.82 -30.92 27.48
N TYR A 203 -9.01 -31.30 27.92
CA TYR A 203 -10.17 -31.38 27.04
C TYR A 203 -10.50 -30.05 26.39
N VAL A 204 -10.62 -28.99 27.18
CA VAL A 204 -10.94 -27.62 26.68
C VAL A 204 -9.88 -27.12 25.70
N LEU A 205 -8.59 -27.36 25.97
CA LEU A 205 -7.52 -26.83 25.14
C LEU A 205 -7.28 -27.60 23.83
N TYR A 206 -7.50 -28.92 23.83
CA TYR A 206 -7.06 -29.75 22.71
C TYR A 206 -8.20 -30.50 22.00
N GLU A 207 -9.25 -30.89 22.73
CA GLU A 207 -10.31 -31.72 22.17
C GLU A 207 -11.52 -30.90 21.71
N SER A 208 -11.96 -29.92 22.51
CA SER A 208 -13.09 -29.07 22.16
C SER A 208 -12.82 -28.13 20.96
N SER A 209 -11.56 -27.92 20.60
CA SER A 209 -11.15 -27.11 19.44
C SER A 209 -11.37 -27.78 18.09
N ARG A 210 -11.79 -29.05 18.07
CA ARG A 210 -12.08 -29.77 16.81
C ARG A 210 -13.45 -29.36 16.25
N PRO A 211 -13.63 -29.36 14.92
CA PRO A 211 -14.91 -28.99 14.30
C PRO A 211 -16.10 -29.84 14.75
N THR A 212 -15.84 -31.09 15.16
CA THR A 212 -16.82 -32.03 15.69
C THR A 212 -16.18 -32.89 16.78
N VAL A 213 -16.92 -33.05 17.89
CA VAL A 213 -16.48 -33.90 19.02
C VAL A 213 -17.54 -34.99 19.23
N PRO A 214 -17.17 -36.25 19.56
CA PRO A 214 -18.12 -37.29 19.90
C PRO A 214 -18.99 -36.87 21.09
N LEU A 215 -20.32 -37.05 21.00
CA LEU A 215 -21.26 -36.71 22.08
C LEU A 215 -20.89 -37.40 23.40
N LYS A 216 -20.34 -38.59 23.33
CA LYS A 216 -19.89 -39.32 24.54
C LYS A 216 -18.78 -38.57 25.30
N ALA A 217 -17.82 -37.96 24.57
CA ALA A 217 -16.73 -37.19 25.17
C ALA A 217 -17.27 -35.89 25.84
N GLU A 218 -18.26 -35.23 25.24
CA GLU A 218 -18.93 -34.07 25.85
C GLU A 218 -19.68 -34.45 27.14
N VAL A 219 -20.36 -35.59 27.14
CA VAL A 219 -21.05 -36.08 28.34
C VAL A 219 -20.07 -36.47 29.45
N GLU A 220 -18.93 -37.10 29.13
CA GLU A 220 -17.87 -37.41 30.08
C GLU A 220 -17.27 -36.13 30.65
N PHE A 221 -16.94 -35.13 29.81
CA PHE A 221 -16.46 -33.83 30.25
C PHE A 221 -17.44 -33.12 31.23
N LEU A 222 -18.75 -33.09 30.92
CA LEU A 222 -19.74 -32.50 31.80
C LEU A 222 -19.85 -33.26 33.14
N ARG A 223 -19.71 -34.57 33.13
CA ARG A 223 -19.70 -35.37 34.35
C ARG A 223 -18.49 -35.02 35.24
N ASP A 224 -17.30 -35.00 34.67
CA ASP A 224 -16.05 -34.68 35.38
C ASP A 224 -16.09 -33.24 35.92
N TYR A 225 -16.66 -32.30 35.13
CA TYR A 225 -16.85 -30.91 35.55
C TYR A 225 -17.79 -30.82 36.79
N ILE A 226 -18.93 -31.52 36.74
CA ILE A 226 -19.90 -31.52 37.87
C ILE A 226 -19.27 -32.17 39.08
N GLU A 227 -18.53 -33.27 38.94
CA GLU A 227 -17.88 -34.00 40.02
C GLU A 227 -16.83 -33.11 40.71
N LEU A 228 -15.97 -32.44 39.93
CA LEU A 228 -15.03 -31.47 40.46
C LEU A 228 -15.75 -30.34 41.24
N MET A 229 -16.81 -29.75 40.68
CA MET A 229 -17.56 -28.69 41.33
C MET A 229 -18.19 -29.15 42.65
N LEU A 230 -18.79 -30.33 42.68
CA LEU A 230 -19.35 -30.89 43.91
C LEU A 230 -18.30 -31.17 44.96
N SER A 231 -17.11 -31.63 44.54
CA SER A 231 -16.00 -31.88 45.48
C SER A 231 -15.48 -30.62 46.15
N LEU A 232 -15.63 -29.46 45.49
CA LEU A 232 -15.18 -28.15 45.95
C LEU A 232 -16.23 -27.36 46.76
N ILE A 233 -17.52 -27.69 46.62
CA ILE A 233 -18.60 -26.98 47.33
C ILE A 233 -18.77 -27.50 48.77
N HIS A 234 -18.37 -28.73 49.07
CA HIS A 234 -18.52 -29.38 50.36
C HIS A 234 -17.31 -29.15 51.27
N ILE A 235 -16.61 -28.08 51.15
CA ILE A 235 -15.57 -27.56 52.02
C ILE A 235 -16.17 -26.51 52.94
#